data_d902067c43d329aed337f1bab076aecb
#
_entry.id   d902067c43d329aed337f1bab076aecb
#
_cell.length_a   1.000
_cell.length_b   1.000
_cell.length_c   1.000
_cell.angle_alpha   90.00
_cell.angle_beta   90.00
_cell.angle_gamma   90.00
#
_symmetry.space_group_name_H-M   'P 1'
#
loop_
_entity.id
_entity.type
_entity.pdbx_description
1 polymer ?
#
loop_
_entity_poly.entity_id
_entity_poly.type
_entity_poly.pdbx_seq_one_letter_code
_entity_poly.pdbx_strand_id
1 'polypeptide(L)'
;MDFESADRYGNRRAYQRPGTSQVPERVNKVCFHWRAGRCNRHPCAFLHSELPEHMPTDGPAKRGHQQGHASRNPASAGAPPSKWGKGRAGGKAPDKVCNYFLAGNCSYGERCRFLHTWFMSDSFSLLTQLQGHQKVVTGIALPSGSDKLYSCSKDESVRVWDTQTGQCVGVINMGSEVGCMISEGPWLFIGVSNAVKAWNTQTVTDQSLDGPIGQVYSLTVGNGLLFAGTQDARILAWKFSAAGNVFEPAASLSGHRLAVVSLVAGAMKLYSGSMDNSIKVWDLATFQCLQTLTDHTSVVMSVLCWDHFLLSSSLDNTIKVWVATESGNLEVTYTHEEEHGVLALCGMLDTEGKPVILCSCNDNIIRVYDLPSFSERGKIFSKEEMRAIQIGPGGLFFTGDGTGELKVWRWSTKQNN
;
A
#
# COMPACT_ATOMS: atom_id res chain seq x y z
N MET A 1 23.41 9.29 -51.25
CA MET A 1 23.74 7.89 -51.57
C MET A 1 22.83 7.07 -50.72
N ASP A 2 21.79 6.62 -51.36
CA ASP A 2 20.73 5.77 -50.83
C ASP A 2 21.25 4.38 -50.59
N PHE A 3 20.74 3.71 -49.54
CA PHE A 3 20.52 2.27 -49.58
C PHE A 3 19.36 1.86 -48.69
N GLU A 4 18.47 1.20 -49.39
CA GLU A 4 17.17 0.63 -49.10
C GLU A 4 17.10 -0.42 -48.02
N SER A 5 15.91 -0.49 -47.46
CA SER A 5 15.14 -1.56 -46.82
C SER A 5 15.53 -3.02 -47.07
N ALA A 6 15.37 -3.85 -46.07
CA ALA A 6 14.99 -5.27 -46.20
C ALA A 6 14.20 -5.77 -44.99
N ASP A 7 12.92 -5.97 -45.25
CA ASP A 7 12.00 -6.78 -44.47
C ASP A 7 12.47 -8.24 -44.35
N ARG A 8 12.30 -8.84 -43.16
CA ARG A 8 12.20 -10.31 -43.03
C ARG A 8 11.12 -10.72 -42.06
N TYR A 9 10.04 -11.16 -42.61
CA TYR A 9 9.02 -12.01 -41.98
C TYR A 9 9.63 -13.30 -41.42
N GLY A 10 9.35 -13.59 -40.17
CA GLY A 10 9.69 -14.85 -39.47
C GLY A 10 8.46 -15.51 -38.85
N ASN A 11 7.95 -16.49 -39.59
CA ASN A 11 7.01 -17.56 -39.25
C ASN A 11 6.63 -17.77 -37.78
N ARG A 12 5.36 -17.53 -37.45
CA ARG A 12 4.68 -18.15 -36.31
C ARG A 12 4.10 -19.49 -36.74
N ARG A 13 4.68 -20.59 -36.25
CA ARG A 13 4.07 -21.93 -36.31
C ARG A 13 2.88 -21.98 -35.35
N ALA A 14 1.69 -22.10 -35.93
CA ALA A 14 0.46 -22.45 -35.24
C ALA A 14 0.49 -23.93 -34.85
N TYR A 15 0.42 -24.22 -33.53
CA TYR A 15 0.08 -25.57 -33.07
C TYR A 15 -1.45 -25.70 -33.12
N GLN A 16 -1.93 -26.44 -34.11
CA GLN A 16 -3.30 -26.95 -34.14
C GLN A 16 -3.43 -28.12 -33.17
N ARG A 17 -4.32 -28.02 -32.18
CA ARG A 17 -4.87 -29.17 -31.47
C ARG A 17 -6.18 -29.57 -32.12
N PRO A 18 -6.42 -30.89 -32.32
CA PRO A 18 -7.67 -31.36 -32.91
C PRO A 18 -8.83 -31.15 -31.96
N GLY A 19 -9.96 -30.69 -32.53
CA GLY A 19 -11.15 -30.32 -31.78
C GLY A 19 -11.98 -31.52 -31.29
N THR A 20 -12.63 -31.29 -30.17
CA THR A 20 -13.99 -31.78 -29.91
C THR A 20 -14.77 -30.59 -29.38
N SER A 21 -15.63 -30.06 -30.25
CA SER A 21 -16.61 -29.03 -29.90
C SER A 21 -17.76 -29.70 -29.13
N GLN A 22 -17.68 -29.68 -27.80
CA GLN A 22 -18.90 -29.73 -26.99
C GLN A 22 -19.17 -28.31 -26.47
N VAL A 23 -20.16 -27.67 -27.10
CA VAL A 23 -20.76 -26.44 -26.60
C VAL A 23 -21.46 -26.83 -25.29
N PRO A 24 -21.11 -26.26 -24.13
CA PRO A 24 -21.84 -26.56 -22.90
C PRO A 24 -23.28 -26.07 -23.07
N GLU A 25 -24.25 -26.92 -22.76
CA GLU A 25 -25.67 -26.53 -22.67
C GLU A 25 -25.80 -25.26 -21.83
N ARG A 26 -26.24 -24.19 -22.45
CA ARG A 26 -26.48 -22.93 -21.76
C ARG A 26 -27.62 -23.15 -20.75
N VAL A 27 -27.33 -22.96 -19.49
CA VAL A 27 -28.35 -23.00 -18.42
C VAL A 27 -29.35 -21.92 -18.74
N ASN A 28 -30.68 -22.29 -18.79
CA ASN A 28 -31.80 -21.38 -19.04
C ASN A 28 -32.01 -20.41 -17.84
N LYS A 29 -30.96 -19.71 -17.46
CA LYS A 29 -30.96 -18.66 -16.42
C LYS A 29 -30.26 -17.46 -16.93
N VAL A 30 -30.84 -16.28 -16.76
CA VAL A 30 -30.22 -15.01 -17.12
C VAL A 30 -29.07 -14.71 -16.18
N CYS A 31 -27.96 -14.24 -16.74
CA CYS A 31 -26.76 -13.89 -15.98
C CYS A 31 -27.02 -12.66 -15.11
N PHE A 32 -26.94 -12.83 -13.79
CA PHE A 32 -27.11 -11.75 -12.83
C PHE A 32 -26.10 -10.60 -13.08
N HIS A 33 -24.84 -10.94 -13.38
CA HIS A 33 -23.82 -9.94 -13.66
C HIS A 33 -24.04 -9.20 -14.99
N TRP A 34 -24.65 -9.83 -15.97
CA TRP A 34 -25.04 -9.19 -17.23
C TRP A 34 -26.19 -8.21 -17.01
N ARG A 35 -27.24 -8.59 -16.26
CA ARG A 35 -28.33 -7.68 -15.86
C ARG A 35 -27.82 -6.43 -15.13
N ALA A 36 -26.75 -6.59 -14.33
CA ALA A 36 -26.12 -5.50 -13.62
C ALA A 36 -25.08 -4.72 -14.47
N GLY A 37 -24.94 -5.02 -15.78
CA GLY A 37 -23.99 -4.35 -16.67
C GLY A 37 -22.52 -4.68 -16.41
N ARG A 38 -22.22 -5.77 -15.66
CA ARG A 38 -20.86 -6.07 -15.15
C ARG A 38 -20.35 -7.47 -15.46
N CYS A 39 -20.88 -8.15 -16.49
CA CYS A 39 -20.37 -9.48 -16.86
C CYS A 39 -19.22 -9.42 -17.85
N ASN A 40 -18.01 -9.82 -17.41
CA ASN A 40 -16.78 -9.83 -18.20
C ASN A 40 -16.42 -11.21 -18.76
N ARG A 41 -17.34 -12.21 -18.67
CA ARG A 41 -17.07 -13.59 -19.09
C ARG A 41 -17.49 -13.80 -20.55
N HIS A 42 -16.54 -14.20 -21.40
CA HIS A 42 -16.79 -14.66 -22.77
C HIS A 42 -16.05 -15.98 -23.02
N PRO A 43 -16.75 -17.13 -23.18
CA PRO A 43 -18.20 -17.31 -23.10
C PRO A 43 -18.72 -17.33 -21.65
N CYS A 44 -19.93 -16.80 -21.43
CA CYS A 44 -20.62 -16.93 -20.15
C CYS A 44 -21.57 -18.15 -20.21
N ALA A 45 -21.61 -18.94 -19.14
CA ALA A 45 -22.46 -20.11 -19.02
C ALA A 45 -23.96 -19.76 -18.87
N PHE A 46 -24.30 -18.51 -18.56
CA PHE A 46 -25.66 -17.99 -18.39
C PHE A 46 -26.06 -17.09 -19.55
N LEU A 47 -27.40 -16.91 -19.75
CA LEU A 47 -27.93 -16.08 -20.83
C LEU A 47 -27.63 -14.60 -20.61
N HIS A 48 -27.23 -13.90 -21.66
CA HIS A 48 -27.06 -12.44 -21.75
C HIS A 48 -28.23 -11.82 -22.55
N SER A 49 -29.45 -12.28 -22.29
CA SER A 49 -30.70 -11.77 -22.81
C SER A 49 -31.82 -12.01 -21.81
N GLU A 50 -32.83 -11.16 -21.80
CA GLU A 50 -34.04 -11.45 -20.99
C GLU A 50 -34.79 -12.65 -21.55
N LEU A 51 -35.33 -13.49 -20.67
CA LEU A 51 -36.23 -14.58 -21.10
C LEU A 51 -37.52 -13.93 -21.64
N PRO A 52 -38.08 -14.40 -22.78
CA PRO A 52 -39.36 -13.90 -23.25
C PRO A 52 -40.42 -14.17 -22.20
N GLU A 53 -41.28 -13.19 -21.93
CA GLU A 53 -42.42 -13.35 -21.06
C GLU A 53 -43.36 -14.39 -21.66
N HIS A 54 -43.81 -15.35 -20.83
CA HIS A 54 -44.72 -16.43 -21.23
C HIS A 54 -46.05 -15.84 -21.73
N MET A 55 -46.33 -16.01 -23.01
CA MET A 55 -47.70 -15.96 -23.51
C MET A 55 -48.46 -17.23 -23.09
N PRO A 56 -49.74 -17.14 -22.68
CA PRO A 56 -50.52 -18.31 -22.29
C PRO A 56 -50.88 -19.13 -23.53
N THR A 57 -50.53 -20.41 -23.55
CA THR A 57 -51.03 -21.38 -24.53
C THR A 57 -52.16 -22.15 -23.95
N ASP A 58 -53.39 -21.90 -24.53
CA ASP A 58 -54.55 -22.72 -24.36
C ASP A 58 -54.35 -24.13 -24.94
N GLY A 59 -54.82 -25.15 -24.18
CA GLY A 59 -55.44 -26.38 -24.51
C GLY A 59 -54.62 -27.59 -24.96
N PRO A 60 -55.19 -28.80 -24.95
CA PRO A 60 -56.41 -29.32 -24.36
C PRO A 60 -56.22 -30.56 -23.47
N ALA A 61 -57.30 -30.84 -22.73
CA ALA A 61 -57.50 -31.96 -21.84
C ALA A 61 -57.43 -33.37 -22.45
N LYS A 62 -56.98 -34.37 -21.65
CA LYS A 62 -57.54 -35.73 -21.67
C LYS A 62 -57.28 -36.44 -20.33
N ARG A 63 -58.48 -36.75 -19.67
CA ARG A 63 -58.96 -38.01 -19.05
C ARG A 63 -57.92 -38.74 -18.17
N GLY A 64 -58.10 -38.98 -16.90
CA GLY A 64 -59.28 -39.51 -16.21
C GLY A 64 -58.99 -40.93 -15.76
N HIS A 65 -58.91 -41.19 -14.46
CA HIS A 65 -59.50 -42.36 -13.84
C HIS A 65 -59.58 -42.19 -12.32
N GLN A 66 -60.73 -42.59 -11.85
CA GLN A 66 -61.36 -42.52 -10.53
C GLN A 66 -60.88 -43.64 -9.59
N GLN A 67 -61.17 -43.39 -8.30
CA GLN A 67 -61.57 -44.31 -7.20
C GLN A 67 -60.41 -44.81 -6.34
N GLY A 68 -60.47 -44.71 -5.03
CA GLY A 68 -61.44 -45.06 -4.12
C GLY A 68 -61.10 -44.74 -2.64
N HIS A 69 -62.06 -44.55 -1.89
CA HIS A 69 -62.15 -44.30 -0.46
C HIS A 69 -61.39 -45.29 0.45
N ALA A 70 -60.83 -44.80 1.57
CA ALA A 70 -61.21 -45.27 2.90
C ALA A 70 -60.51 -44.49 4.01
N SER A 71 -61.30 -43.94 4.87
CA SER A 71 -60.96 -43.37 6.17
C SER A 71 -60.38 -44.38 7.15
N ARG A 72 -59.41 -43.92 7.98
CA ARG A 72 -59.33 -44.22 9.43
C ARG A 72 -58.06 -43.52 10.04
N ASN A 73 -58.29 -42.57 10.92
CA ASN A 73 -57.42 -42.21 12.04
C ASN A 73 -57.62 -43.19 13.20
N PRO A 74 -56.82 -43.21 14.31
CA PRO A 74 -55.60 -42.51 14.64
C PRO A 74 -54.53 -43.42 15.30
N ALA A 75 -53.29 -42.96 15.43
CA ALA A 75 -52.50 -43.04 16.67
C ALA A 75 -51.02 -42.73 16.43
N SER A 76 -50.56 -41.77 17.12
CA SER A 76 -49.21 -41.55 17.72
C SER A 76 -48.03 -42.36 17.19
N ALA A 77 -47.04 -41.69 16.65
CA ALA A 77 -45.65 -41.81 17.11
C ALA A 77 -44.65 -41.11 16.15
N GLY A 78 -43.83 -40.25 16.68
CA GLY A 78 -42.46 -40.07 16.19
C GLY A 78 -42.26 -39.17 14.99
N ALA A 79 -42.17 -37.87 15.21
CA ALA A 79 -41.51 -36.98 14.28
C ALA A 79 -40.03 -37.39 14.11
N PRO A 80 -39.50 -37.43 12.87
CA PRO A 80 -38.05 -37.63 12.68
C PRO A 80 -37.27 -36.44 13.24
N PRO A 81 -36.09 -36.65 13.87
CA PRO A 81 -35.35 -35.57 14.45
C PRO A 81 -34.86 -34.62 13.36
N SER A 82 -35.23 -33.36 13.51
CA SER A 82 -34.68 -32.26 12.75
C SER A 82 -33.16 -32.22 12.93
N LYS A 83 -32.39 -32.55 11.89
CA LYS A 83 -30.92 -32.40 11.83
C LYS A 83 -30.53 -30.92 11.73
N TRP A 84 -31.03 -30.06 12.61
CA TRP A 84 -30.63 -28.67 12.71
C TRP A 84 -30.49 -28.35 14.20
N GLY A 85 -29.23 -28.43 14.66
CA GLY A 85 -28.95 -28.07 16.05
C GLY A 85 -27.67 -28.69 16.59
N LYS A 86 -26.56 -28.62 15.85
CA LYS A 86 -25.26 -28.63 16.53
C LYS A 86 -24.83 -27.19 16.66
N GLY A 87 -25.00 -26.63 17.83
CA GLY A 87 -24.37 -25.41 18.28
C GLY A 87 -22.88 -25.55 18.02
N ARG A 88 -22.34 -24.75 17.14
CA ARG A 88 -20.90 -24.52 17.03
C ARG A 88 -20.48 -23.68 18.21
N ALA A 89 -20.16 -24.34 19.31
CA ALA A 89 -19.30 -23.75 20.31
C ALA A 89 -17.90 -23.56 19.70
N GLY A 90 -17.33 -22.36 19.79
CA GLY A 90 -15.90 -22.10 19.62
C GLY A 90 -15.39 -22.21 18.19
N GLY A 91 -15.99 -21.52 17.22
CA GLY A 91 -15.29 -21.26 15.96
C GLY A 91 -14.25 -20.18 16.19
N LYS A 92 -12.95 -20.47 15.95
CA LYS A 92 -11.92 -19.44 15.83
C LYS A 92 -12.46 -18.31 14.96
N ALA A 93 -12.24 -17.06 15.40
CA ALA A 93 -12.53 -15.89 14.58
C ALA A 93 -11.88 -16.07 13.20
N PRO A 94 -12.54 -15.69 12.11
CA PRO A 94 -11.96 -15.83 10.78
C PRO A 94 -10.71 -14.97 10.67
N ASP A 95 -9.60 -15.55 10.21
CA ASP A 95 -8.32 -14.86 10.08
C ASP A 95 -8.23 -13.96 8.84
N LYS A 96 -9.32 -13.86 8.06
CA LYS A 96 -9.34 -13.12 6.79
C LYS A 96 -10.35 -11.99 6.80
N VAL A 97 -9.93 -10.82 6.37
CA VAL A 97 -10.79 -9.64 6.18
C VAL A 97 -11.69 -9.84 4.97
N CYS A 98 -12.89 -9.29 5.06
CA CYS A 98 -13.88 -9.31 3.99
C CYS A 98 -13.54 -8.29 2.91
N ASN A 99 -13.16 -8.73 1.72
CA ASN A 99 -12.89 -7.84 0.59
C ASN A 99 -14.12 -7.00 0.20
N TYR A 100 -15.33 -7.53 0.37
CA TYR A 100 -16.54 -6.75 0.16
C TYR A 100 -16.76 -5.67 1.22
N PHE A 101 -16.30 -5.90 2.45
CA PHE A 101 -16.29 -4.86 3.48
C PHE A 101 -15.29 -3.75 3.13
N LEU A 102 -14.06 -4.11 2.75
CA LEU A 102 -13.05 -3.15 2.30
C LEU A 102 -13.55 -2.31 1.12
N ALA A 103 -14.30 -2.94 0.20
CA ALA A 103 -14.93 -2.25 -0.93
C ALA A 103 -16.21 -1.47 -0.57
N GLY A 104 -16.68 -1.53 0.69
CA GLY A 104 -17.89 -0.84 1.17
C GLY A 104 -19.20 -1.45 0.70
N ASN A 105 -19.21 -2.71 0.21
CA ASN A 105 -20.41 -3.33 -0.40
C ASN A 105 -20.74 -4.74 0.14
N CYS A 106 -20.28 -5.08 1.35
CA CYS A 106 -20.68 -6.36 1.95
C CYS A 106 -22.12 -6.34 2.43
N SER A 107 -22.96 -7.17 1.80
CA SER A 107 -24.37 -7.33 2.12
C SER A 107 -24.68 -8.29 3.27
N TYR A 108 -23.66 -8.97 3.82
CA TYR A 108 -23.87 -9.98 4.87
C TYR A 108 -23.90 -9.41 6.28
N GLY A 109 -23.43 -8.15 6.49
CA GLY A 109 -23.36 -7.52 7.79
C GLY A 109 -22.65 -8.40 8.83
N GLU A 110 -23.21 -8.53 10.02
CA GLU A 110 -22.68 -9.36 11.13
C GLU A 110 -22.68 -10.88 10.84
N ARG A 111 -23.43 -11.33 9.84
CA ARG A 111 -23.44 -12.73 9.41
C ARG A 111 -22.31 -13.07 8.43
N CYS A 112 -21.45 -12.11 8.10
CA CYS A 112 -20.34 -12.35 7.22
C CYS A 112 -19.37 -13.35 7.87
N ARG A 113 -18.86 -14.28 7.04
CA ARG A 113 -17.90 -15.29 7.49
C ARG A 113 -16.48 -14.72 7.60
N PHE A 114 -16.25 -13.49 7.13
CA PHE A 114 -14.98 -12.79 7.13
C PHE A 114 -15.05 -11.60 8.07
N LEU A 115 -13.89 -11.12 8.53
CA LEU A 115 -13.80 -9.99 9.43
C LEU A 115 -14.21 -8.68 8.74
N HIS A 116 -15.00 -7.87 9.43
CA HIS A 116 -15.35 -6.50 9.07
C HIS A 116 -14.54 -5.54 9.94
N THR A 117 -13.23 -5.51 9.73
CA THR A 117 -12.31 -4.63 10.45
C THR A 117 -11.23 -4.09 9.54
N TRP A 118 -10.67 -2.95 9.90
CA TRP A 118 -9.51 -2.34 9.24
C TRP A 118 -8.19 -2.76 9.88
N PHE A 119 -8.21 -3.48 10.99
CA PHE A 119 -7.01 -3.93 11.69
C PHE A 119 -7.26 -5.17 12.54
N MET A 120 -6.19 -5.86 12.85
CA MET A 120 -6.14 -6.98 13.80
C MET A 120 -4.96 -6.72 14.75
N SER A 121 -5.22 -6.24 15.93
CA SER A 121 -4.24 -6.00 16.99
C SER A 121 -4.92 -5.60 18.27
N ASP A 122 -4.31 -5.98 19.39
CA ASP A 122 -4.67 -5.48 20.73
C ASP A 122 -3.80 -4.27 21.13
N SER A 123 -2.81 -3.91 20.29
CA SER A 123 -1.79 -2.92 20.61
C SER A 123 -2.07 -1.54 20.01
N PHE A 124 -2.99 -1.41 19.08
CA PHE A 124 -3.36 -0.13 18.47
C PHE A 124 -4.82 -0.14 18.01
N SER A 125 -5.37 1.04 17.79
CA SER A 125 -6.75 1.24 17.34
C SER A 125 -6.84 2.35 16.28
N LEU A 126 -7.85 2.27 15.43
CA LEU A 126 -8.20 3.31 14.47
C LEU A 126 -8.94 4.45 15.18
N LEU A 127 -8.44 5.67 15.07
CA LEU A 127 -9.10 6.86 15.61
C LEU A 127 -10.07 7.49 14.62
N THR A 128 -9.60 7.75 13.39
CA THR A 128 -10.39 8.39 12.36
C THR A 128 -9.84 8.15 10.96
N GLN A 129 -10.66 8.44 9.96
CA GLN A 129 -10.33 8.38 8.54
C GLN A 129 -10.50 9.79 7.96
N LEU A 130 -9.47 10.27 7.23
CA LEU A 130 -9.46 11.56 6.57
C LEU A 130 -9.58 11.32 5.06
N GLN A 131 -10.64 11.83 4.48
CA GLN A 131 -10.92 11.65 3.05
C GLN A 131 -10.78 12.97 2.31
N GLY A 132 -10.19 12.94 1.12
CA GLY A 132 -10.03 14.16 0.32
C GLY A 132 -9.20 13.91 -0.93
N HIS A 133 -8.02 13.29 -0.83
CA HIS A 133 -7.22 12.97 -2.01
C HIS A 133 -7.96 12.02 -2.95
N GLN A 134 -7.65 12.13 -4.26
CA GLN A 134 -8.30 11.36 -5.32
C GLN A 134 -7.40 10.27 -5.91
N LYS A 135 -6.10 10.29 -5.56
CA LYS A 135 -5.09 9.31 -5.96
C LYS A 135 -4.22 8.95 -4.75
N VAL A 136 -3.30 8.02 -4.94
CA VAL A 136 -2.41 7.51 -3.90
C VAL A 136 -1.74 8.62 -3.09
N VAL A 137 -1.79 8.48 -1.77
CA VAL A 137 -1.05 9.33 -0.83
C VAL A 137 0.41 8.91 -0.85
N THR A 138 1.30 9.83 -1.17
CA THR A 138 2.74 9.58 -1.34
C THR A 138 3.61 10.09 -0.20
N GLY A 139 3.04 10.92 0.68
CA GLY A 139 3.75 11.41 1.86
C GLY A 139 2.80 12.03 2.87
N ILE A 140 3.22 11.97 4.12
CA ILE A 140 2.54 12.55 5.28
C ILE A 140 3.61 13.23 6.12
N ALA A 141 3.36 14.43 6.63
CA ALA A 141 4.33 15.19 7.43
C ALA A 141 3.67 15.99 8.54
N LEU A 142 4.42 16.17 9.64
CA LEU A 142 4.04 16.97 10.81
C LEU A 142 5.18 17.94 11.12
N PRO A 143 5.19 19.16 10.54
CA PRO A 143 6.21 20.15 10.84
C PRO A 143 6.21 20.56 12.32
N SER A 144 7.39 20.73 12.90
CA SER A 144 7.53 21.14 14.29
C SER A 144 6.93 22.53 14.51
N GLY A 145 6.20 22.68 15.62
CA GLY A 145 5.53 23.95 15.98
C GLY A 145 4.25 24.23 15.17
N SER A 146 3.80 23.29 14.35
CA SER A 146 2.51 23.35 13.66
C SER A 146 1.50 22.42 14.34
N ASP A 147 0.25 22.87 14.43
CA ASP A 147 -0.91 22.07 14.85
C ASP A 147 -1.61 21.39 13.65
N LYS A 148 -0.96 21.39 12.49
CA LYS A 148 -1.50 20.86 11.26
C LYS A 148 -0.75 19.60 10.83
N LEU A 149 -1.51 18.67 10.26
CA LEU A 149 -1.01 17.51 9.51
C LEU A 149 -1.02 17.87 8.02
N TYR A 150 0.01 17.50 7.32
CA TYR A 150 0.13 17.68 5.87
C TYR A 150 0.16 16.32 5.19
N SER A 151 -0.54 16.20 4.07
CA SER A 151 -0.46 15.02 3.21
C SER A 151 -0.31 15.43 1.75
N CYS A 152 0.40 14.63 0.97
CA CYS A 152 0.55 14.86 -0.45
C CYS A 152 0.19 13.60 -1.25
N SER A 153 -0.17 13.82 -2.52
CA SER A 153 -0.69 12.76 -3.38
C SER A 153 -0.29 12.97 -4.83
N LYS A 154 -0.39 11.89 -5.61
CA LYS A 154 -0.32 11.95 -7.07
C LYS A 154 -1.49 12.69 -7.70
N ASP A 155 -2.49 13.14 -6.93
CA ASP A 155 -3.55 14.03 -7.41
C ASP A 155 -3.10 15.49 -7.57
N GLU A 156 -1.78 15.73 -7.49
CA GLU A 156 -1.11 17.01 -7.66
C GLU A 156 -1.40 18.00 -6.52
N SER A 157 -1.92 17.52 -5.39
CA SER A 157 -2.26 18.35 -4.25
C SER A 157 -1.49 18.02 -2.98
N VAL A 158 -1.26 19.05 -2.16
CA VAL A 158 -0.94 18.94 -0.74
C VAL A 158 -2.17 19.39 0.04
N ARG A 159 -2.61 18.58 0.99
CA ARG A 159 -3.74 18.90 1.88
C ARG A 159 -3.25 19.20 3.28
N VAL A 160 -3.91 20.19 3.89
CA VAL A 160 -3.66 20.62 5.25
C VAL A 160 -4.85 20.22 6.10
N TRP A 161 -4.58 19.47 7.16
CA TRP A 161 -5.60 18.93 8.06
C TRP A 161 -5.45 19.55 9.44
N ASP A 162 -6.54 19.97 10.00
CA ASP A 162 -6.60 20.35 11.40
C ASP A 162 -6.56 19.11 12.29
N THR A 163 -5.56 19.03 13.17
CA THR A 163 -5.34 17.82 13.99
C THR A 163 -6.37 17.63 15.11
N GLN A 164 -7.13 18.66 15.46
CA GLN A 164 -8.15 18.58 16.49
C GLN A 164 -9.49 18.11 15.93
N THR A 165 -9.85 18.61 14.75
CA THR A 165 -11.15 18.33 14.13
C THR A 165 -11.10 17.25 13.05
N GLY A 166 -9.91 16.94 12.52
CA GLY A 166 -9.71 16.06 11.38
C GLY A 166 -10.22 16.64 10.05
N GLN A 167 -10.56 17.93 10.00
CA GLN A 167 -11.07 18.56 8.79
C GLN A 167 -9.94 19.04 7.89
N CYS A 168 -10.15 18.95 6.57
CA CYS A 168 -9.26 19.56 5.59
C CYS A 168 -9.49 21.07 5.58
N VAL A 169 -8.49 21.83 6.04
CA VAL A 169 -8.55 23.30 6.13
C VAL A 169 -7.83 24.01 4.98
N GLY A 170 -7.10 23.27 4.14
CA GLY A 170 -6.43 23.84 2.99
C GLY A 170 -6.09 22.79 1.94
N VAL A 171 -6.12 23.20 0.67
CA VAL A 171 -5.67 22.40 -0.47
C VAL A 171 -4.77 23.27 -1.33
N ILE A 172 -3.54 22.80 -1.55
CA ILE A 172 -2.52 23.50 -2.32
C ILE A 172 -2.24 22.68 -3.56
N ASN A 173 -2.48 23.26 -4.73
CA ASN A 173 -2.17 22.62 -6.00
C ASN A 173 -0.69 22.82 -6.34
N MET A 174 0.02 21.73 -6.61
CA MET A 174 1.46 21.73 -6.95
C MET A 174 1.72 21.79 -8.45
N GLY A 175 0.68 21.60 -9.28
CA GLY A 175 0.77 21.64 -10.75
C GLY A 175 1.43 20.41 -11.37
N SER A 176 1.84 19.43 -10.57
CA SER A 176 2.35 18.13 -11.01
C SER A 176 2.22 17.09 -9.89
N GLU A 177 2.32 15.80 -10.25
CA GLU A 177 2.26 14.71 -9.27
C GLU A 177 3.32 14.91 -8.17
N VAL A 178 2.90 14.75 -6.91
CA VAL A 178 3.83 14.77 -5.78
C VAL A 178 4.33 13.36 -5.51
N GLY A 179 5.65 13.19 -5.53
CA GLY A 179 6.30 11.88 -5.34
C GLY A 179 6.60 11.54 -3.89
N CYS A 180 6.93 12.54 -3.09
CA CYS A 180 7.27 12.39 -1.67
C CYS A 180 7.16 13.72 -0.91
N MET A 181 7.12 13.64 0.41
CA MET A 181 7.14 14.81 1.30
C MET A 181 7.74 14.44 2.64
N ILE A 182 8.53 15.34 3.19
CA ILE A 182 9.07 15.24 4.56
C ILE A 182 8.96 16.60 5.26
N SER A 183 9.08 16.60 6.59
CA SER A 183 9.24 17.83 7.38
C SER A 183 10.51 17.77 8.21
N GLU A 184 11.19 18.91 8.34
CA GLU A 184 12.31 19.11 9.24
C GLU A 184 12.20 20.48 9.91
N GLY A 185 12.04 20.48 11.24
CA GLY A 185 11.68 21.69 11.95
C GLY A 185 10.39 22.32 11.40
N PRO A 186 10.37 23.61 11.09
CA PRO A 186 9.24 24.30 10.48
C PRO A 186 9.13 24.10 8.95
N TRP A 187 10.13 23.49 8.33
CA TRP A 187 10.19 23.30 6.90
C TRP A 187 9.42 22.06 6.44
N LEU A 188 8.73 22.22 5.33
CA LEU A 188 8.07 21.15 4.57
C LEU A 188 8.77 21.07 3.21
N PHE A 189 9.32 19.90 2.89
CA PHE A 189 9.96 19.63 1.61
C PHE A 189 9.09 18.70 0.78
N ILE A 190 8.78 19.11 -0.44
CA ILE A 190 7.82 18.44 -1.32
C ILE A 190 8.52 18.12 -2.63
N GLY A 191 8.68 16.82 -2.92
CA GLY A 191 9.26 16.34 -4.16
C GLY A 191 8.22 16.28 -5.28
N VAL A 192 8.41 17.10 -6.30
CA VAL A 192 7.57 17.15 -7.50
C VAL A 192 8.39 16.80 -8.73
N SER A 193 7.76 16.80 -9.91
CA SER A 193 8.50 16.61 -11.15
C SER A 193 9.44 17.78 -11.40
N ASN A 194 10.73 17.49 -11.61
CA ASN A 194 11.82 18.42 -11.91
C ASN A 194 12.18 19.44 -10.82
N ALA A 195 11.63 19.34 -9.62
CA ALA A 195 11.94 20.26 -8.52
C ALA A 195 11.68 19.69 -7.14
N VAL A 196 12.28 20.30 -6.12
CA VAL A 196 11.84 20.18 -4.73
C VAL A 196 11.30 21.55 -4.29
N LYS A 197 10.09 21.57 -3.72
CA LYS A 197 9.53 22.77 -3.10
C LYS A 197 9.87 22.75 -1.62
N ALA A 198 10.54 23.80 -1.14
CA ALA A 198 10.83 24.01 0.27
C ALA A 198 9.89 25.11 0.78
N TRP A 199 9.02 24.77 1.74
CA TRP A 199 8.06 25.69 2.30
C TRP A 199 8.21 25.77 3.82
N ASN A 200 8.42 26.99 4.33
CA ASN A 200 8.46 27.25 5.77
C ASN A 200 7.05 27.57 6.27
N THR A 201 6.52 26.71 7.12
CA THR A 201 5.12 26.83 7.62
C THR A 201 4.92 27.94 8.63
N GLN A 202 5.99 28.48 9.24
CA GLN A 202 5.91 29.60 10.20
C GLN A 202 6.05 30.96 9.53
N THR A 203 7.02 31.10 8.61
CA THR A 203 7.28 32.36 7.92
C THR A 203 6.48 32.51 6.62
N VAL A 204 5.82 31.44 6.18
CA VAL A 204 5.05 31.36 4.91
C VAL A 204 5.94 31.71 3.70
N THR A 205 7.23 31.42 3.81
CA THR A 205 8.19 31.60 2.69
C THR A 205 8.35 30.26 1.95
N ASP A 206 8.45 30.32 0.62
CA ASP A 206 8.68 29.18 -0.24
C ASP A 206 9.86 29.38 -1.16
N GLN A 207 10.51 28.30 -1.53
CA GLN A 207 11.61 28.23 -2.50
C GLN A 207 11.44 27.01 -3.39
N SER A 208 11.68 27.18 -4.69
CA SER A 208 11.84 26.06 -5.63
C SER A 208 13.31 25.73 -5.76
N LEU A 209 13.66 24.46 -5.48
CA LEU A 209 15.03 23.93 -5.61
C LEU A 209 15.10 23.18 -6.94
N ASP A 210 15.75 23.81 -7.91
CA ASP A 210 15.94 23.25 -9.24
C ASP A 210 17.12 22.25 -9.28
N GLY A 211 17.16 21.45 -10.33
CA GLY A 211 18.24 20.47 -10.56
C GLY A 211 17.78 19.03 -10.76
N PRO A 212 16.70 18.57 -10.10
CA PRO A 212 16.11 17.27 -10.42
C PRO A 212 15.70 17.16 -11.88
N ILE A 213 15.88 15.97 -12.47
CA ILE A 213 15.34 15.63 -13.77
C ILE A 213 14.34 14.49 -13.59
N GLY A 214 13.10 14.72 -13.99
CA GLY A 214 11.99 13.80 -13.77
C GLY A 214 11.45 13.87 -12.33
N GLN A 215 10.81 12.81 -11.88
CA GLN A 215 10.16 12.74 -10.59
C GLN A 215 11.18 12.67 -9.45
N VAL A 216 10.95 13.41 -8.36
CA VAL A 216 11.59 13.22 -7.06
C VAL A 216 10.81 12.18 -6.28
N TYR A 217 11.46 11.04 -5.94
CA TYR A 217 10.82 9.91 -5.28
C TYR A 217 11.08 9.82 -3.79
N SER A 218 12.19 10.40 -3.33
CA SER A 218 12.58 10.32 -1.91
C SER A 218 13.31 11.58 -1.47
N LEU A 219 13.11 11.93 -0.22
CA LEU A 219 13.73 13.07 0.45
C LEU A 219 14.23 12.63 1.83
N THR A 220 15.36 13.18 2.26
CA THR A 220 15.85 13.04 3.64
C THR A 220 16.70 14.23 4.01
N VAL A 221 16.81 14.51 5.31
CA VAL A 221 17.75 15.51 5.85
C VAL A 221 18.80 14.80 6.67
N GLY A 222 20.05 15.20 6.49
CA GLY A 222 21.17 14.65 7.24
C GLY A 222 22.37 15.60 7.20
N ASN A 223 23.07 15.73 8.32
CA ASN A 223 24.24 16.60 8.46
C ASN A 223 24.02 18.06 7.97
N GLY A 224 22.82 18.60 8.20
CA GLY A 224 22.46 19.97 7.78
C GLY A 224 22.24 20.14 6.26
N LEU A 225 22.08 19.04 5.54
CA LEU A 225 21.80 19.00 4.11
C LEU A 225 20.45 18.33 3.83
N LEU A 226 19.73 18.85 2.85
CA LEU A 226 18.58 18.19 2.25
C LEU A 226 19.05 17.36 1.06
N PHE A 227 18.62 16.12 0.98
CA PHE A 227 18.90 15.20 -0.12
C PHE A 227 17.62 14.80 -0.84
N ALA A 228 17.68 14.69 -2.16
CA ALA A 228 16.59 14.24 -3.02
C ALA A 228 17.05 13.12 -3.94
N GLY A 229 16.37 11.97 -3.90
CA GLY A 229 16.53 10.86 -4.84
C GLY A 229 15.60 11.04 -6.04
N THR A 230 16.17 10.93 -7.24
CA THR A 230 15.52 11.37 -8.47
C THR A 230 15.33 10.23 -9.47
N GLN A 231 14.44 10.45 -10.43
CA GLN A 231 14.12 9.50 -11.50
C GLN A 231 15.33 9.24 -12.41
N ASP A 232 16.21 10.21 -12.60
CA ASP A 232 17.40 10.12 -13.43
C ASP A 232 18.60 9.46 -12.72
N ALA A 233 18.34 8.70 -11.65
CA ALA A 233 19.33 7.92 -10.90
C ALA A 233 20.36 8.76 -10.11
N ARG A 234 20.14 10.05 -9.92
CA ARG A 234 20.99 10.93 -9.11
C ARG A 234 20.41 11.18 -7.72
N ILE A 235 21.29 11.59 -6.82
CA ILE A 235 20.92 12.17 -5.54
C ILE A 235 21.46 13.59 -5.52
N LEU A 236 20.57 14.57 -5.36
CA LEU A 236 20.93 15.97 -5.26
C LEU A 236 20.92 16.41 -3.81
N ALA A 237 21.83 17.33 -3.47
CA ALA A 237 21.96 17.86 -2.11
C ALA A 237 21.93 19.38 -2.12
N TRP A 238 21.25 19.96 -1.13
CA TRP A 238 21.21 21.40 -0.88
C TRP A 238 21.56 21.69 0.58
N LYS A 239 22.25 22.81 0.78
CA LYS A 239 22.59 23.34 2.11
C LYS A 239 21.76 24.59 2.39
N PHE A 240 21.20 24.66 3.58
CA PHE A 240 20.55 25.91 4.02
C PHE A 240 21.58 26.97 4.35
N SER A 241 21.48 28.14 3.70
CA SER A 241 22.28 29.34 3.95
C SER A 241 21.49 30.31 4.81
N ALA A 242 21.84 30.40 6.09
CA ALA A 242 21.16 31.29 7.02
C ALA A 242 21.30 32.79 6.64
N ALA A 243 22.43 33.15 5.99
CA ALA A 243 22.68 34.53 5.57
C ALA A 243 21.70 35.01 4.49
N GLY A 244 21.33 34.10 3.56
CA GLY A 244 20.37 34.41 2.49
C GLY A 244 18.95 33.91 2.77
N ASN A 245 18.74 33.15 3.84
CA ASN A 245 17.51 32.39 4.11
C ASN A 245 17.06 31.54 2.92
N VAL A 246 18.02 30.91 2.24
CA VAL A 246 17.81 30.12 1.02
C VAL A 246 18.55 28.80 1.08
N PHE A 247 18.08 27.82 0.30
CA PHE A 247 18.78 26.57 0.04
C PHE A 247 19.64 26.72 -1.22
N GLU A 248 20.92 26.42 -1.08
CA GLU A 248 21.90 26.49 -2.17
C GLU A 248 22.34 25.09 -2.57
N PRO A 249 22.52 24.77 -3.88
CA PRO A 249 23.05 23.51 -4.34
C PRO A 249 24.41 23.19 -3.69
N ALA A 250 24.56 21.99 -3.16
CA ALA A 250 25.77 21.56 -2.47
C ALA A 250 26.51 20.42 -3.19
N ALA A 251 25.77 19.40 -3.66
CA ALA A 251 26.36 18.24 -4.32
C ALA A 251 25.35 17.54 -5.26
N SER A 252 25.92 16.74 -6.18
CA SER A 252 25.19 15.79 -7.00
C SER A 252 25.92 14.46 -6.98
N LEU A 253 25.31 13.43 -6.39
CA LEU A 253 25.88 12.09 -6.24
C LEU A 253 25.37 11.21 -7.38
N SER A 254 26.29 10.61 -8.13
CA SER A 254 26.00 9.73 -9.25
C SER A 254 26.59 8.35 -9.01
N GLY A 255 25.88 7.30 -9.41
CA GLY A 255 26.36 5.92 -9.23
C GLY A 255 25.28 4.85 -9.37
N HIS A 256 24.03 5.18 -9.07
CA HIS A 256 22.90 4.31 -9.40
C HIS A 256 22.64 4.29 -10.91
N ARG A 257 22.04 3.21 -11.41
CA ARG A 257 21.71 3.03 -12.82
C ARG A 257 20.25 3.36 -13.15
N LEU A 258 19.38 3.32 -12.14
CA LEU A 258 17.95 3.60 -12.22
C LEU A 258 17.54 4.50 -11.06
N ALA A 259 16.28 4.92 -11.06
CA ALA A 259 15.72 5.86 -10.10
C ALA A 259 16.05 5.51 -8.63
N VAL A 260 16.36 6.53 -7.85
CA VAL A 260 16.58 6.44 -6.40
C VAL A 260 15.25 6.67 -5.71
N VAL A 261 14.70 5.60 -5.12
CA VAL A 261 13.33 5.60 -4.59
C VAL A 261 13.25 5.67 -3.06
N SER A 262 14.36 5.48 -2.39
CA SER A 262 14.43 5.59 -0.94
C SER A 262 15.76 6.18 -0.48
N LEU A 263 15.72 7.04 0.54
CA LEU A 263 16.87 7.68 1.15
C LEU A 263 16.70 7.68 2.67
N VAL A 264 17.79 7.42 3.38
CA VAL A 264 17.89 7.65 4.81
C VAL A 264 19.30 8.11 5.18
N ALA A 265 19.41 9.06 6.09
CA ALA A 265 20.69 9.52 6.62
C ALA A 265 20.88 9.07 8.07
N GLY A 266 22.07 8.61 8.41
CA GLY A 266 22.42 8.20 9.77
C GLY A 266 23.92 7.94 9.92
N ALA A 267 24.48 8.21 11.11
CA ALA A 267 25.89 7.97 11.43
C ALA A 267 26.89 8.54 10.40
N MET A 268 26.70 9.79 9.96
CA MET A 268 27.50 10.49 8.95
C MET A 268 27.51 9.80 7.58
N LYS A 269 26.57 8.92 7.32
CA LYS A 269 26.39 8.24 6.05
C LYS A 269 24.99 8.53 5.49
N LEU A 270 24.88 8.48 4.16
CA LEU A 270 23.61 8.45 3.45
C LEU A 270 23.45 7.06 2.82
N TYR A 271 22.28 6.50 2.93
CA TYR A 271 21.92 5.23 2.32
C TYR A 271 20.82 5.47 1.28
N SER A 272 21.00 4.90 0.10
CA SER A 272 20.05 5.05 -1.00
C SER A 272 19.63 3.71 -1.57
N GLY A 273 18.33 3.46 -1.62
CA GLY A 273 17.70 2.31 -2.28
C GLY A 273 17.20 2.70 -3.67
N SER A 274 17.41 1.82 -4.65
CA SER A 274 17.13 2.12 -6.04
C SER A 274 16.37 1.02 -6.77
N MET A 275 15.75 1.41 -7.88
CA MET A 275 15.17 0.50 -8.86
C MET A 275 16.20 -0.40 -9.55
N ASP A 276 17.52 -0.12 -9.40
CA ASP A 276 18.60 -0.97 -9.90
C ASP A 276 18.92 -2.17 -8.98
N ASN A 277 18.07 -2.44 -7.98
CA ASN A 277 18.13 -3.52 -6.99
C ASN A 277 19.30 -3.36 -6.00
N SER A 278 20.00 -2.24 -6.01
CA SER A 278 21.13 -2.00 -5.12
C SER A 278 20.82 -0.97 -4.04
N ILE A 279 21.58 -1.06 -2.94
CA ILE A 279 21.71 0.00 -1.95
C ILE A 279 23.13 0.57 -2.06
N LYS A 280 23.26 1.89 -2.05
CA LYS A 280 24.57 2.53 -1.98
C LYS A 280 24.72 3.26 -0.67
N VAL A 281 25.94 3.18 -0.15
CA VAL A 281 26.38 3.85 1.08
C VAL A 281 27.31 5.00 0.68
N TRP A 282 26.96 6.20 1.10
CA TRP A 282 27.69 7.42 0.75
C TRP A 282 28.23 8.09 2.01
N ASP A 283 29.42 8.61 1.94
CA ASP A 283 30.00 9.44 2.99
C ASP A 283 29.47 10.87 2.91
N LEU A 284 28.94 11.41 4.00
CA LEU A 284 28.32 12.74 4.03
C LEU A 284 29.35 13.89 4.07
N ALA A 285 30.65 13.62 4.31
CA ALA A 285 31.68 14.62 4.28
C ALA A 285 32.29 14.77 2.87
N THR A 286 32.47 13.65 2.17
CA THR A 286 33.16 13.61 0.86
C THR A 286 32.17 13.40 -0.31
N PHE A 287 30.94 12.99 -0.06
CA PHE A 287 29.91 12.59 -1.05
C PHE A 287 30.36 11.42 -1.94
N GLN A 288 31.35 10.64 -1.54
CA GLN A 288 31.78 9.47 -2.28
C GLN A 288 30.99 8.22 -1.90
N CYS A 289 30.79 7.36 -2.88
CA CYS A 289 30.20 6.05 -2.64
C CYS A 289 31.25 5.14 -1.97
N LEU A 290 30.97 4.75 -0.73
CA LEU A 290 31.85 3.87 0.06
C LEU A 290 31.61 2.39 -0.27
N GLN A 291 30.34 2.00 -0.45
CA GLN A 291 29.94 0.61 -0.64
C GLN A 291 28.70 0.51 -1.52
N THR A 292 28.57 -0.58 -2.28
CA THR A 292 27.36 -0.96 -3.00
C THR A 292 26.93 -2.35 -2.54
N LEU A 293 25.71 -2.45 -2.03
CA LEU A 293 25.09 -3.67 -1.53
C LEU A 293 24.14 -4.22 -2.60
N THR A 294 24.31 -5.47 -3.02
CA THR A 294 23.62 -6.08 -4.18
C THR A 294 22.86 -7.36 -3.82
N ASP A 295 22.60 -7.58 -2.55
CA ASP A 295 21.96 -8.81 -2.03
C ASP A 295 20.45 -8.89 -2.32
N HIS A 296 19.80 -7.77 -2.65
CA HIS A 296 18.44 -7.78 -3.13
C HIS A 296 18.34 -8.17 -4.61
N THR A 297 17.34 -8.98 -4.95
CA THR A 297 17.13 -9.47 -6.31
C THR A 297 16.08 -8.67 -7.09
N SER A 298 15.41 -7.71 -6.43
CA SER A 298 14.44 -6.81 -7.04
C SER A 298 14.60 -5.39 -6.46
N VAL A 299 13.73 -4.47 -6.89
CA VAL A 299 13.76 -3.04 -6.49
C VAL A 299 13.81 -2.88 -4.98
N VAL A 300 14.77 -2.08 -4.50
CA VAL A 300 14.86 -1.70 -3.08
C VAL A 300 13.91 -0.53 -2.84
N MET A 301 12.78 -0.82 -2.21
CA MET A 301 11.68 0.13 -2.04
C MET A 301 11.85 1.06 -0.85
N SER A 302 12.47 0.57 0.24
CA SER A 302 12.66 1.35 1.46
C SER A 302 13.96 1.00 2.16
N VAL A 303 14.62 2.02 2.71
CA VAL A 303 15.76 1.90 3.62
C VAL A 303 15.47 2.67 4.91
N LEU A 304 15.85 2.10 6.04
CA LEU A 304 15.58 2.63 7.38
C LEU A 304 16.81 2.41 8.28
N CYS A 305 17.28 3.48 8.92
CA CYS A 305 18.26 3.36 10.01
C CYS A 305 17.53 3.16 11.33
N TRP A 306 17.91 2.12 12.07
CA TRP A 306 17.39 1.83 13.39
C TRP A 306 18.53 1.45 14.33
N ASP A 307 18.84 2.32 15.29
CA ASP A 307 19.97 2.17 16.18
C ASP A 307 21.29 1.95 15.39
N HIS A 308 21.93 0.82 15.53
CA HIS A 308 23.17 0.45 14.80
C HIS A 308 22.90 -0.37 13.52
N PHE A 309 21.65 -0.57 13.16
CA PHE A 309 21.23 -1.38 12.03
C PHE A 309 20.77 -0.51 10.86
N LEU A 310 21.05 -0.97 9.65
CA LEU A 310 20.33 -0.56 8.47
C LEU A 310 19.31 -1.67 8.14
N LEU A 311 18.07 -1.31 7.92
CA LEU A 311 17.06 -2.21 7.41
C LEU A 311 16.72 -1.81 5.98
N SER A 312 16.51 -2.78 5.12
CA SER A 312 16.08 -2.53 3.75
C SER A 312 14.95 -3.48 3.35
N SER A 313 14.03 -2.99 2.53
CA SER A 313 12.96 -3.81 1.98
C SER A 313 12.91 -3.74 0.46
N SER A 314 12.41 -4.80 -0.14
CA SER A 314 12.41 -4.97 -1.58
C SER A 314 11.14 -5.67 -2.10
N LEU A 315 10.91 -5.50 -3.39
CA LEU A 315 9.90 -6.28 -4.13
C LEU A 315 10.33 -7.75 -4.34
N ASP A 316 11.50 -8.17 -3.83
CA ASP A 316 11.91 -9.57 -3.74
C ASP A 316 11.29 -10.31 -2.55
N ASN A 317 10.32 -9.69 -1.87
CA ASN A 317 9.61 -10.20 -0.70
C ASN A 317 10.49 -10.32 0.55
N THR A 318 11.61 -9.62 0.64
CA THR A 318 12.48 -9.69 1.81
C THR A 318 12.68 -8.36 2.50
N ILE A 319 12.91 -8.43 3.82
CA ILE A 319 13.48 -7.37 4.63
C ILE A 319 14.84 -7.87 5.11
N LYS A 320 15.90 -7.12 4.79
CA LYS A 320 17.26 -7.45 5.22
C LYS A 320 17.74 -6.51 6.31
N VAL A 321 18.41 -7.07 7.30
CA VAL A 321 19.05 -6.36 8.40
C VAL A 321 20.56 -6.40 8.19
N TRP A 322 21.17 -5.24 8.17
CA TRP A 322 22.58 -5.04 7.90
C TRP A 322 23.28 -4.48 9.12
N VAL A 323 24.49 -4.96 9.38
CA VAL A 323 25.35 -4.50 10.48
C VAL A 323 26.73 -4.13 9.91
N ALA A 324 27.34 -3.11 10.49
CA ALA A 324 28.73 -2.75 10.17
C ALA A 324 29.68 -3.77 10.79
N THR A 325 30.55 -4.34 9.95
CA THR A 325 31.68 -5.18 10.38
C THR A 325 32.80 -4.31 11.02
N GLU A 326 33.82 -4.94 11.57
CA GLU A 326 35.00 -4.25 12.10
C GLU A 326 35.70 -3.38 11.05
N SER A 327 35.63 -3.78 9.77
CA SER A 327 36.17 -2.99 8.64
C SER A 327 35.28 -1.80 8.26
N GLY A 328 34.10 -1.65 8.87
CA GLY A 328 33.12 -0.61 8.57
C GLY A 328 32.22 -0.89 7.37
N ASN A 329 32.34 -2.06 6.72
CA ASN A 329 31.48 -2.50 5.66
C ASN A 329 30.17 -3.05 6.25
N LEU A 330 29.07 -2.89 5.51
CA LEU A 330 27.78 -3.48 5.88
C LEU A 330 27.65 -4.88 5.30
N GLU A 331 27.19 -5.81 6.12
CA GLU A 331 26.87 -7.18 5.74
C GLU A 331 25.48 -7.57 6.27
N VAL A 332 24.78 -8.46 5.54
CA VAL A 332 23.46 -8.97 5.96
C VAL A 332 23.64 -9.92 7.14
N THR A 333 23.01 -9.64 8.25
CA THR A 333 23.02 -10.51 9.43
C THR A 333 21.71 -11.31 9.57
N TYR A 334 20.62 -10.80 9.04
CA TYR A 334 19.33 -11.44 9.10
C TYR A 334 18.49 -11.07 7.88
N THR A 335 17.70 -12.04 7.39
CA THR A 335 16.71 -11.83 6.33
C THR A 335 15.35 -12.33 6.82
N HIS A 336 14.36 -11.45 6.80
CA HIS A 336 12.96 -11.78 7.04
C HIS A 336 12.27 -11.95 5.69
N GLU A 337 11.57 -13.07 5.52
CA GLU A 337 10.82 -13.38 4.29
C GLU A 337 9.35 -13.06 4.48
N GLU A 338 8.79 -12.32 3.55
CA GLU A 338 7.38 -12.01 3.43
C GLU A 338 6.73 -12.81 2.29
N GLU A 339 5.40 -12.96 2.32
CA GLU A 339 4.68 -13.58 1.20
C GLU A 339 4.58 -12.64 -0.01
N HIS A 340 4.76 -11.33 0.21
CA HIS A 340 4.52 -10.27 -0.76
C HIS A 340 5.62 -9.21 -0.73
N GLY A 341 5.83 -8.52 -1.87
CA GLY A 341 6.83 -7.45 -1.98
C GLY A 341 6.58 -6.34 -0.96
N VAL A 342 7.64 -5.90 -0.30
CA VAL A 342 7.58 -4.89 0.75
C VAL A 342 7.84 -3.50 0.19
N LEU A 343 6.87 -2.61 0.32
CA LEU A 343 6.84 -1.28 -0.29
C LEU A 343 7.43 -0.18 0.59
N ALA A 344 7.22 -0.27 1.91
CA ALA A 344 7.65 0.75 2.85
C ALA A 344 7.95 0.14 4.22
N LEU A 345 8.97 0.67 4.89
CA LEU A 345 9.32 0.39 6.28
C LEU A 345 9.17 1.66 7.11
N CYS A 346 8.64 1.52 8.31
CA CYS A 346 8.61 2.58 9.29
C CYS A 346 8.85 2.01 10.69
N GLY A 347 9.89 2.49 11.38
CA GLY A 347 10.23 2.07 12.74
C GLY A 347 9.64 3.03 13.77
N MET A 348 9.22 2.50 14.91
CA MET A 348 8.78 3.29 16.05
C MET A 348 9.08 2.57 17.36
N LEU A 349 9.04 3.33 18.46
CA LEU A 349 8.93 2.75 19.79
C LEU A 349 7.46 2.70 20.21
N ASP A 350 7.05 1.59 20.80
CA ASP A 350 5.72 1.50 21.39
C ASP A 350 5.65 2.30 22.71
N THR A 351 4.51 2.29 23.37
CA THR A 351 4.29 3.00 24.63
C THR A 351 5.13 2.48 25.81
N GLU A 352 5.71 1.28 25.69
CA GLU A 352 6.62 0.67 26.66
C GLU A 352 8.11 0.89 26.27
N GLY A 353 8.38 1.62 25.18
CA GLY A 353 9.72 1.85 24.66
C GLY A 353 10.31 0.65 23.90
N LYS A 354 9.49 -0.32 23.50
CA LYS A 354 9.94 -1.48 22.72
C LYS A 354 9.96 -1.13 21.23
N PRO A 355 11.00 -1.56 20.50
CA PRO A 355 11.08 -1.28 19.07
C PRO A 355 10.09 -2.14 18.27
N VAL A 356 9.39 -1.47 17.37
CA VAL A 356 8.39 -2.04 16.49
C VAL A 356 8.63 -1.55 15.06
N ILE A 357 8.45 -2.43 14.07
CA ILE A 357 8.51 -2.06 12.67
C ILE A 357 7.16 -2.31 11.97
N LEU A 358 6.75 -1.35 11.17
CA LEU A 358 5.61 -1.44 10.28
C LEU A 358 6.11 -1.72 8.87
N CYS A 359 5.64 -2.81 8.28
CA CYS A 359 6.03 -3.29 6.96
C CYS A 359 4.82 -3.25 6.03
N SER A 360 4.76 -2.29 5.13
CA SER A 360 3.70 -2.21 4.12
C SER A 360 4.03 -3.13 2.95
N CYS A 361 3.11 -4.03 2.62
CA CYS A 361 3.26 -4.98 1.53
C CYS A 361 2.30 -4.68 0.36
N ASN A 362 2.63 -5.19 -0.82
CA ASN A 362 1.83 -4.98 -2.05
C ASN A 362 0.54 -5.83 -2.11
N ASP A 363 0.20 -6.52 -1.02
CA ASP A 363 -1.09 -7.18 -0.79
C ASP A 363 -2.12 -6.30 -0.05
N ASN A 364 -1.85 -5.00 0.05
CA ASN A 364 -2.67 -4.01 0.75
C ASN A 364 -2.73 -4.20 2.27
N ILE A 365 -1.71 -4.83 2.85
CA ILE A 365 -1.60 -5.08 4.28
C ILE A 365 -0.33 -4.42 4.82
N ILE A 366 -0.43 -3.72 5.96
CA ILE A 366 0.73 -3.41 6.80
C ILE A 366 0.79 -4.47 7.89
N ARG A 367 1.91 -5.16 7.96
CA ARG A 367 2.25 -6.07 9.06
C ARG A 367 3.09 -5.32 10.08
N VAL A 368 2.81 -5.58 11.34
CA VAL A 368 3.47 -4.94 12.47
C VAL A 368 4.25 -6.01 13.23
N TYR A 369 5.55 -5.81 13.37
CA TYR A 369 6.44 -6.78 14.01
C TYR A 369 7.18 -6.18 15.19
N ASP A 370 7.39 -7.00 16.22
CA ASP A 370 8.30 -6.70 17.32
C ASP A 370 9.75 -6.90 16.87
N LEU A 371 10.62 -5.97 17.19
CA LEU A 371 12.06 -6.14 16.98
C LEU A 371 12.75 -6.53 18.31
N PRO A 372 13.81 -7.34 18.28
CA PRO A 372 14.45 -7.92 17.09
C PRO A 372 13.85 -9.26 16.62
N SER A 373 12.79 -9.75 17.25
CA SER A 373 12.28 -11.11 17.05
C SER A 373 11.53 -11.31 15.72
N PHE A 374 11.07 -10.25 15.06
CA PHE A 374 10.14 -10.27 13.92
C PHE A 374 8.86 -11.08 14.22
N SER A 375 8.41 -11.13 15.48
CA SER A 375 7.13 -11.70 15.83
C SER A 375 5.98 -10.77 15.44
N GLU A 376 5.00 -11.29 14.71
CA GLU A 376 3.86 -10.51 14.25
C GLU A 376 3.00 -10.05 15.44
N ARG A 377 2.79 -8.73 15.57
CA ARG A 377 1.99 -8.08 16.60
C ARG A 377 0.60 -7.68 16.11
N GLY A 378 0.45 -7.52 14.80
CA GLY A 378 -0.83 -7.16 14.22
C GLY A 378 -0.77 -6.81 12.75
N LYS A 379 -1.96 -6.53 12.20
CA LYS A 379 -2.15 -6.19 10.79
C LYS A 379 -3.08 -5.00 10.62
N ILE A 380 -2.79 -4.18 9.62
CA ILE A 380 -3.66 -3.10 9.13
C ILE A 380 -4.04 -3.42 7.70
N PHE A 381 -5.32 -3.27 7.39
CA PHE A 381 -5.87 -3.58 6.08
C PHE A 381 -6.30 -2.31 5.35
N SER A 382 -6.17 -2.32 4.03
CA SER A 382 -6.58 -1.22 3.18
C SER A 382 -7.26 -1.69 1.90
N LYS A 383 -7.86 -0.76 1.17
CA LYS A 383 -8.46 -1.03 -0.15
C LYS A 383 -7.39 -1.21 -1.22
N GLU A 384 -6.33 -0.43 -1.13
CA GLU A 384 -5.20 -0.41 -2.05
C GLU A 384 -3.89 -0.28 -1.28
N GLU A 385 -2.75 -0.41 -1.95
CA GLU A 385 -1.41 -0.34 -1.37
C GLU A 385 -1.20 0.92 -0.51
N MET A 386 -0.62 0.74 0.65
CA MET A 386 -0.22 1.81 1.56
C MET A 386 1.27 2.12 1.35
N ARG A 387 1.59 3.32 0.90
CA ARG A 387 2.97 3.74 0.64
C ARG A 387 3.48 4.80 1.60
N ALA A 388 2.57 5.53 2.23
CA ALA A 388 2.90 6.56 3.19
C ALA A 388 2.58 6.08 4.62
N ILE A 389 3.60 6.02 5.46
CA ILE A 389 3.49 5.75 6.89
C ILE A 389 4.27 6.84 7.60
N GLN A 390 3.66 7.50 8.57
CA GLN A 390 4.28 8.56 9.35
C GLN A 390 3.99 8.38 10.82
N ILE A 391 5.02 8.47 11.65
CA ILE A 391 4.88 8.46 13.11
C ILE A 391 4.64 9.89 13.59
N GLY A 392 3.71 10.03 14.52
CA GLY A 392 3.37 11.28 15.20
C GLY A 392 3.64 11.21 16.69
N PRO A 393 3.45 12.33 17.40
CA PRO A 393 3.63 12.41 18.85
C PRO A 393 2.54 11.64 19.59
N GLY A 394 2.83 11.25 20.86
CA GLY A 394 1.84 10.66 21.76
C GLY A 394 1.30 9.30 21.33
N GLY A 395 2.11 8.50 20.65
CA GLY A 395 1.72 7.17 20.17
C GLY A 395 0.78 7.21 18.95
N LEU A 396 0.68 8.35 18.29
CA LEU A 396 -0.04 8.46 17.01
C LEU A 396 0.83 7.97 15.87
N PHE A 397 0.18 7.38 14.88
CA PHE A 397 0.77 7.13 13.57
C PHE A 397 -0.29 7.23 12.47
N PHE A 398 0.17 7.46 11.25
CA PHE A 398 -0.69 7.77 10.12
C PHE A 398 -0.34 6.85 8.97
N THR A 399 -1.35 6.43 8.21
CA THR A 399 -1.17 5.66 6.97
C THR A 399 -1.96 6.30 5.85
N GLY A 400 -1.37 6.34 4.65
CA GLY A 400 -2.03 6.79 3.43
C GLY A 400 -2.03 5.70 2.38
N ASP A 401 -3.19 5.48 1.75
CA ASP A 401 -3.36 4.39 0.78
C ASP A 401 -3.51 4.87 -0.67
N GLY A 402 -3.59 3.90 -1.60
CA GLY A 402 -3.73 4.13 -3.04
C GLY A 402 -5.03 4.81 -3.44
N THR A 403 -6.07 4.74 -2.61
CA THR A 403 -7.36 5.42 -2.88
C THR A 403 -7.35 6.90 -2.51
N GLY A 404 -6.31 7.37 -1.82
CA GLY A 404 -6.25 8.73 -1.28
C GLY A 404 -6.80 8.86 0.15
N GLU A 405 -7.15 7.76 0.81
CA GLU A 405 -7.62 7.77 2.18
C GLU A 405 -6.44 7.80 3.16
N LEU A 406 -6.51 8.69 4.15
CA LEU A 406 -5.61 8.67 5.29
C LEU A 406 -6.31 8.07 6.51
N LYS A 407 -5.60 7.24 7.27
CA LYS A 407 -6.08 6.71 8.54
C LYS A 407 -5.17 7.17 9.66
N VAL A 408 -5.78 7.58 10.76
CA VAL A 408 -5.11 8.02 11.98
C VAL A 408 -5.26 6.92 13.02
N TRP A 409 -4.13 6.47 13.55
CA TRP A 409 -4.03 5.36 14.48
C TRP A 409 -3.46 5.83 15.81
N ARG A 410 -3.83 5.15 16.88
CA ARG A 410 -3.23 5.33 18.20
C ARG A 410 -2.72 4.02 18.71
N TRP A 411 -1.49 4.01 19.17
CA TRP A 411 -0.92 2.92 19.92
C TRP A 411 -1.55 2.87 21.31
N SER A 412 -2.07 1.73 21.71
CA SER A 412 -2.77 1.55 22.99
C SER A 412 -1.76 1.17 24.06
N THR A 413 -1.81 1.85 25.20
CA THR A 413 -1.18 1.32 26.41
C THR A 413 -1.99 0.11 26.86
N LYS A 414 -1.36 -1.06 27.02
CA LYS A 414 -2.01 -2.18 27.72
C LYS A 414 -2.34 -1.68 29.13
N GLN A 415 -3.62 -1.42 29.40
CA GLN A 415 -4.05 -1.37 30.77
C GLN A 415 -3.92 -2.79 31.32
N ASN A 416 -2.90 -3.02 32.17
CA ASN A 416 -2.87 -4.22 33.00
C ASN A 416 -4.08 -4.14 33.95
N ASN A 417 -5.16 -4.86 33.60
CA ASN A 417 -6.25 -5.18 34.51
C ASN A 417 -5.83 -6.35 35.40
#